data_9627c20c79e6e7262986797ea3268364
#
_entry.id   9627c20c79e6e7262986797ea3268364
#
_cell.length_a   1.000
_cell.length_b   1.000
_cell.length_c   1.000
_cell.angle_alpha   90.00
_cell.angle_beta   90.00
_cell.angle_gamma   90.00
#
_symmetry.space_group_name_H-M   'P 1'
#
loop_
_entity.id
_entity.type
_entity.pdbx_description
1 polymer ?
#
loop_
_entity_poly.entity_id
_entity_poly.type
_entity_poly.pdbx_seq_one_letter_code
_entity_poly.pdbx_strand_id
1 'polypeptide(L)'
;AIENFQHDFNIGTIVRTANAFNVAAVHIVGRRRWNRRGAMVTDRYQHVEHHERPEDLLALGLPVLGIDNIAGSVPLEGATLPRECVLLFGQEGPGLSPESVAICEQVLHITQYGSTRSINAGAAGAIAMYAWALQHVPTLG
;
A
#
# COMPACT_ATOMS: atom_id res chain seq x y z
N ALA A 1 2.15 2.00 3.35
CA ALA A 1 1.12 2.37 4.33
C ALA A 1 -0.22 1.73 3.98
N ILE A 2 -1.02 1.40 4.97
CA ILE A 2 -2.34 0.82 4.77
C ILE A 2 -3.32 1.38 5.79
N GLU A 3 -4.53 1.72 5.32
CA GLU A 3 -5.60 2.19 6.19
C GLU A 3 -6.20 1.05 7.01
N ASN A 4 -6.50 1.33 8.28
CA ASN A 4 -7.08 0.39 9.23
C ASN A 4 -8.20 1.05 10.05
N PHE A 5 -9.23 1.56 9.36
CA PHE A 5 -10.40 2.17 10.03
C PHE A 5 -11.48 1.14 10.32
N GLN A 6 -11.47 0.03 9.59
CA GLN A 6 -12.30 -1.15 9.82
C GLN A 6 -11.35 -2.33 10.06
N HIS A 7 -11.86 -3.42 10.58
CA HIS A 7 -11.04 -4.60 10.80
C HIS A 7 -10.73 -5.28 9.46
N ASP A 8 -9.51 -5.14 8.97
CA ASP A 8 -9.11 -5.64 7.66
C ASP A 8 -8.17 -6.84 7.80
N PHE A 9 -8.51 -7.94 7.13
CA PHE A 9 -7.68 -9.16 7.12
C PHE A 9 -6.44 -9.03 6.25
N ASN A 10 -6.42 -8.06 5.34
CA ASN A 10 -5.35 -7.93 4.36
C ASN A 10 -4.10 -7.26 4.92
N ILE A 11 -4.18 -6.64 6.09
CA ILE A 11 -3.02 -5.97 6.69
C ILE A 11 -1.90 -6.96 6.96
N GLY A 12 -2.22 -8.10 7.55
CA GLY A 12 -1.21 -9.14 7.80
C GLY A 12 -0.56 -9.63 6.52
N THR A 13 -1.33 -9.83 5.46
CA THR A 13 -0.82 -10.23 4.15
C THR A 13 0.10 -9.17 3.56
N ILE A 14 -0.25 -7.90 3.68
CA ILE A 14 0.59 -6.80 3.20
C ILE A 14 1.90 -6.72 3.99
N VAL A 15 1.86 -6.90 5.30
CA VAL A 15 3.07 -6.93 6.13
C VAL A 15 4.00 -8.06 5.68
N ARG A 16 3.45 -9.24 5.42
CA ARG A 16 4.21 -10.37 4.91
C ARG A 16 4.84 -10.06 3.56
N THR A 17 4.07 -9.48 2.64
CA THR A 17 4.55 -9.10 1.31
C THR A 17 5.63 -8.03 1.40
N ALA A 18 5.44 -7.03 2.25
CA ALA A 18 6.43 -5.98 2.48
C ALA A 18 7.76 -6.55 2.96
N ASN A 19 7.71 -7.53 3.86
CA ASN A 19 8.90 -8.23 4.31
C ASN A 19 9.59 -8.97 3.16
N ALA A 20 8.81 -9.63 2.29
CA ALA A 20 9.34 -10.35 1.13
C ALA A 20 10.07 -9.41 0.15
N PHE A 21 9.61 -8.17 0.01
CA PHE A 21 10.23 -7.17 -0.88
C PHE A 21 11.24 -6.28 -0.15
N ASN A 22 11.55 -6.58 1.10
CA ASN A 22 12.50 -5.81 1.92
C ASN A 22 12.13 -4.33 2.02
N VAL A 23 10.86 -4.05 2.22
CA VAL A 23 10.34 -2.70 2.42
C VAL A 23 10.89 -2.13 3.73
N ALA A 24 11.25 -0.86 3.75
CA ALA A 24 11.87 -0.23 4.93
C ALA A 24 10.93 -0.22 6.14
N ALA A 25 9.64 0.05 5.95
CA ALA A 25 8.67 0.08 7.04
C ALA A 25 7.25 -0.07 6.50
N VAL A 26 6.37 -0.60 7.32
CA VAL A 26 4.93 -0.60 7.08
C VAL A 26 4.27 0.37 8.07
N HIS A 27 3.42 1.24 7.56
CA HIS A 27 2.71 2.23 8.36
C HIS A 27 1.23 1.89 8.38
N ILE A 28 0.70 1.60 9.56
CA ILE A 28 -0.72 1.32 9.77
C ILE A 28 -1.41 2.63 10.14
N VAL A 29 -2.40 3.02 9.38
CA VAL A 29 -3.12 4.29 9.57
C VAL A 29 -4.53 4.03 10.08
N GLY A 30 -4.86 4.55 11.24
CA GLY A 30 -6.16 4.38 11.88
C GLY A 30 -6.05 3.63 13.20
N ARG A 31 -6.76 2.51 13.31
CA ARG A 31 -6.72 1.71 14.54
C ARG A 31 -5.35 1.07 14.73
N ARG A 32 -4.87 1.08 15.95
CA ARG A 32 -3.58 0.48 16.31
C ARG A 32 -3.63 -1.05 16.20
N ARG A 33 -4.74 -1.64 16.58
CA ARG A 33 -4.91 -3.09 16.61
C ARG A 33 -5.30 -3.62 15.24
N TRP A 34 -4.60 -4.64 14.76
CA TRP A 34 -4.87 -5.27 13.48
C TRP A 34 -4.68 -6.79 13.58
N ASN A 35 -5.28 -7.53 12.63
CA ASN A 35 -5.21 -8.98 12.59
C ASN A 35 -3.86 -9.42 12.01
N ARG A 36 -3.07 -10.12 12.83
CA ARG A 36 -1.72 -10.58 12.45
C ARG A 36 -1.68 -11.94 11.77
N ARG A 37 -2.83 -12.58 11.59
CA ARG A 37 -2.87 -13.96 11.06
C ARG A 37 -2.21 -14.09 9.70
N GLY A 38 -2.47 -13.18 8.77
CA GLY A 38 -1.90 -13.21 7.43
C GLY A 38 -0.42 -12.86 7.38
N ALA A 39 0.15 -12.32 8.44
CA ALA A 39 1.57 -11.94 8.47
C ALA A 39 2.51 -13.13 8.60
N MET A 40 2.04 -14.27 9.10
CA MET A 40 2.85 -15.48 9.28
C MET A 40 4.14 -15.21 10.08
N VAL A 41 3.99 -14.49 11.20
CA VAL A 41 5.04 -14.00 12.12
C VAL A 41 6.05 -13.02 11.50
N THR A 42 5.90 -12.61 10.25
CA THR A 42 6.82 -11.63 9.64
C THR A 42 6.72 -10.25 10.28
N ASP A 43 5.62 -9.94 10.98
CA ASP A 43 5.45 -8.72 11.75
C ASP A 43 6.52 -8.56 12.85
N ARG A 44 7.18 -9.64 13.27
CA ARG A 44 8.30 -9.60 14.21
C ARG A 44 9.61 -9.14 13.57
N TYR A 45 9.70 -9.24 12.25
CA TYR A 45 10.91 -8.92 11.48
C TYR A 45 10.76 -7.68 10.62
N GLN A 46 9.51 -7.26 10.38
CA GLN A 46 9.19 -6.07 9.61
C GLN A 46 8.97 -4.90 10.54
N HIS A 47 9.61 -3.76 10.27
CA HIS A 47 9.34 -2.54 11.01
C HIS A 47 7.92 -2.07 10.72
N VAL A 48 7.10 -1.96 11.76
CA VAL A 48 5.70 -1.53 11.66
C VAL A 48 5.47 -0.34 12.59
N GLU A 49 4.96 0.77 12.04
CA GLU A 49 4.60 1.97 12.78
C GLU A 49 3.11 2.22 12.68
N HIS A 50 2.56 2.91 13.66
CA HIS A 50 1.15 3.28 13.71
C HIS A 50 0.98 4.79 13.64
N HIS A 51 -0.04 5.22 12.88
CA HIS A 51 -0.47 6.61 12.79
C HIS A 51 -1.98 6.68 12.96
N GLU A 52 -2.46 7.72 13.62
CA GLU A 52 -3.90 7.86 13.83
C GLU A 52 -4.62 8.37 12.57
N ARG A 53 -3.94 9.21 11.78
CA ARG A 53 -4.52 9.87 10.61
C ARG A 53 -3.61 9.78 9.39
N PRO A 54 -4.19 9.79 8.18
CA PRO A 54 -3.37 9.77 6.95
C PRO A 54 -2.38 10.93 6.87
N GLU A 55 -2.76 12.12 7.34
CA GLU A 55 -1.90 13.29 7.30
C GLU A 55 -0.58 13.11 8.04
N ASP A 56 -0.55 12.22 9.02
CA ASP A 56 0.66 11.91 9.77
C ASP A 56 1.77 11.34 8.89
N LEU A 57 1.40 10.73 7.75
CA LEU A 57 2.38 10.21 6.80
C LEU A 57 3.22 11.31 6.14
N LEU A 58 2.72 12.53 6.09
CA LEU A 58 3.45 13.66 5.49
C LEU A 58 4.74 13.97 6.25
N ALA A 59 4.82 13.62 7.54
CA ALA A 59 6.02 13.80 8.34
C ALA A 59 7.21 12.96 7.85
N LEU A 60 6.96 11.94 7.04
CA LEU A 60 8.02 11.12 6.45
C LEU A 60 8.83 11.89 5.39
N GLY A 61 8.28 12.97 4.85
CA GLY A 61 8.96 13.76 3.82
C GLY A 61 9.10 13.06 2.48
N LEU A 62 8.29 12.03 2.23
CA LEU A 62 8.32 11.24 1.00
C LEU A 62 7.04 11.45 0.19
N PRO A 63 7.11 11.36 -1.15
CA PRO A 63 5.89 11.37 -1.96
C PRO A 63 5.00 10.18 -1.60
N VAL A 64 3.71 10.44 -1.45
CA VAL A 64 2.70 9.41 -1.18
C VAL A 64 1.95 9.12 -2.47
N LEU A 65 1.94 7.86 -2.86
CA LEU A 65 1.23 7.37 -4.04
C LEU A 65 0.13 6.43 -3.58
N GLY A 66 -1.12 6.81 -3.84
CA GLY A 66 -2.26 5.95 -3.53
C GLY A 66 -2.41 4.85 -4.57
N ILE A 67 -2.82 3.67 -4.14
CA ILE A 67 -3.11 2.55 -5.02
C ILE A 67 -4.59 2.23 -4.88
N ASP A 68 -5.38 2.66 -5.85
CA ASP A 68 -6.82 2.43 -5.88
C ASP A 68 -7.38 2.73 -7.27
N ASN A 69 -8.49 2.12 -7.61
CA ASN A 69 -9.20 2.35 -8.87
C ASN A 69 -10.31 3.37 -8.66
N ILE A 70 -9.97 4.64 -8.70
CA ILE A 70 -10.90 5.76 -8.51
C ILE A 70 -10.84 6.73 -9.67
N ALA A 71 -11.82 7.63 -9.74
CA ALA A 71 -11.83 8.69 -10.76
C ALA A 71 -10.56 9.55 -10.63
N GLY A 72 -9.92 9.83 -11.75
CA GLY A 72 -8.68 10.60 -11.79
C GLY A 72 -7.41 9.79 -11.56
N SER A 73 -7.52 8.50 -11.24
CA SER A 73 -6.36 7.64 -11.14
C SER A 73 -5.74 7.35 -12.51
N VAL A 74 -4.45 7.08 -12.54
CA VAL A 74 -3.72 6.75 -13.77
C VAL A 74 -3.18 5.32 -13.67
N PRO A 75 -2.93 4.65 -14.83
CA PRO A 75 -2.44 3.28 -14.80
C PRO A 75 -1.07 3.15 -14.13
N LEU A 76 -0.93 2.18 -13.25
CA LEU A 76 0.33 1.84 -12.62
C LEU A 76 1.38 1.38 -13.66
N GLU A 77 0.91 0.66 -14.68
CA GLU A 77 1.78 0.01 -15.67
C GLU A 77 2.68 0.98 -16.42
N GLY A 78 2.24 2.20 -16.65
CA GLY A 78 3.02 3.20 -17.36
C GLY A 78 3.65 4.25 -16.47
N ALA A 79 3.45 4.15 -15.15
CA ALA A 79 3.91 5.18 -14.24
C ALA A 79 5.39 4.99 -13.88
N THR A 80 6.11 6.11 -13.77
CA THR A 80 7.45 6.12 -13.20
C THR A 80 7.32 6.34 -11.70
N LEU A 81 7.72 5.34 -10.92
CA LEU A 81 7.62 5.41 -9.47
C LEU A 81 8.88 6.05 -8.88
N PRO A 82 8.75 6.99 -7.93
CA PRO A 82 9.92 7.53 -7.23
C PRO A 82 10.68 6.40 -6.53
N ARG A 83 12.00 6.54 -6.46
CA ARG A 83 12.83 5.55 -5.78
C ARG A 83 12.49 5.47 -4.30
N GLU A 84 12.27 6.61 -3.66
CA GLU A 84 11.80 6.68 -2.28
C GLU A 84 10.39 7.23 -2.26
N CYS A 85 9.45 6.43 -1.82
CA CYS A 85 8.04 6.81 -1.78
C CYS A 85 7.27 5.97 -0.77
N VAL A 86 6.06 6.42 -0.48
CA VAL A 86 5.09 5.66 0.29
C VAL A 86 4.01 5.17 -0.67
N LEU A 87 3.79 3.87 -0.71
CA LEU A 87 2.64 3.29 -1.38
C LEU A 87 1.52 3.16 -0.35
N LEU A 88 0.39 3.79 -0.61
CA LEU A 88 -0.74 3.85 0.33
C LEU A 88 -1.92 3.04 -0.19
N PHE A 89 -2.34 2.06 0.59
CA PHE A 89 -3.44 1.17 0.25
C PHE A 89 -4.67 1.47 1.10
N GLY A 90 -5.83 1.46 0.46
CA GLY A 90 -7.11 1.60 1.13
C GLY A 90 -7.64 0.27 1.66
N GLN A 91 -8.73 0.35 2.38
CA GLN A 91 -9.45 -0.81 2.87
C GLN A 91 -10.28 -1.45 1.77
N GLU A 92 -10.54 -2.74 1.92
CA GLU A 92 -11.47 -3.44 1.07
C GLU A 92 -12.88 -2.85 1.23
N GLY A 93 -13.60 -2.70 0.12
CA GLY A 93 -14.90 -2.07 0.07
C GLY A 93 -14.79 -0.57 -0.14
N PRO A 94 -14.52 0.24 0.89
CA PRO A 94 -14.43 1.70 0.73
C PRO A 94 -13.26 2.18 -0.12
N GLY A 95 -12.15 1.44 -0.17
CA GLY A 95 -10.92 1.91 -0.80
C GLY A 95 -10.26 3.01 0.03
N LEU A 96 -9.51 3.89 -0.64
CA LEU A 96 -8.84 5.00 0.02
C LEU A 96 -9.84 6.03 0.54
N SER A 97 -9.66 6.46 1.78
CA SER A 97 -10.47 7.55 2.35
C SER A 97 -10.20 8.86 1.63
N PRO A 98 -11.14 9.82 1.66
CA PRO A 98 -10.89 11.15 1.11
C PRO A 98 -9.66 11.83 1.70
N GLU A 99 -9.40 11.63 2.99
CA GLU A 99 -8.24 12.18 3.67
C GLU A 99 -6.93 11.59 3.13
N SER A 100 -6.92 10.30 2.83
CA SER A 100 -5.76 9.64 2.20
C SER A 100 -5.54 10.13 0.78
N VAL A 101 -6.60 10.25 -0.01
CA VAL A 101 -6.50 10.77 -1.38
C VAL A 101 -5.92 12.19 -1.37
N ALA A 102 -6.33 13.00 -0.40
CA ALA A 102 -5.88 14.38 -0.31
C ALA A 102 -4.37 14.54 -0.10
N ILE A 103 -3.72 13.57 0.55
CA ILE A 103 -2.27 13.61 0.77
C ILE A 103 -1.46 12.95 -0.34
N CYS A 104 -2.11 12.27 -1.27
CA CYS A 104 -1.44 11.60 -2.38
C CYS A 104 -1.02 12.60 -3.44
N GLU A 105 0.21 12.50 -3.91
CA GLU A 105 0.64 13.23 -5.11
C GLU A 105 -0.06 12.70 -6.35
N GLN A 106 -0.32 11.39 -6.36
CA GLN A 106 -0.96 10.70 -7.46
C GLN A 106 -1.64 9.43 -6.92
N VAL A 107 -2.76 9.06 -7.53
CA VAL A 107 -3.39 7.76 -7.29
C VAL A 107 -3.22 6.92 -8.54
N LEU A 108 -2.74 5.71 -8.37
CA LEU A 108 -2.44 4.78 -9.45
C LEU A 108 -3.39 3.58 -9.35
N HIS A 109 -3.89 3.12 -10.49
CA HIS A 109 -4.71 1.92 -10.52
C HIS A 109 -4.01 0.80 -11.29
N ILE A 110 -4.29 -0.43 -10.88
CA ILE A 110 -3.89 -1.62 -11.61
C ILE A 110 -4.97 -1.87 -12.66
N THR A 111 -4.60 -1.85 -13.94
CA THR A 111 -5.55 -2.05 -15.02
C THR A 111 -6.19 -3.44 -14.92
N GLN A 112 -7.51 -3.48 -14.93
CA GLN A 112 -8.29 -4.69 -14.85
C GLN A 112 -9.00 -4.93 -16.17
N TYR A 113 -8.91 -6.15 -16.67
CA TYR A 113 -9.41 -6.51 -18.00
C TYR A 113 -10.72 -7.28 -17.94
N GLY A 114 -11.20 -7.61 -16.74
CA GLY A 114 -12.44 -8.32 -16.53
C GLY A 114 -13.56 -7.41 -16.03
N SER A 115 -14.64 -8.02 -15.59
CA SER A 115 -15.82 -7.30 -15.09
C SER A 115 -15.69 -6.89 -13.61
N THR A 116 -14.77 -7.45 -12.87
CA THR A 116 -14.53 -7.10 -11.46
C THR A 116 -13.96 -5.69 -11.37
N ARG A 117 -14.51 -4.87 -10.49
CA ARG A 117 -14.09 -3.47 -10.32
C ARG A 117 -12.90 -3.30 -9.38
N SER A 118 -12.67 -4.26 -8.50
CA SER A 118 -11.57 -4.20 -7.55
C SER A 118 -10.91 -5.55 -7.42
N ILE A 119 -9.63 -5.54 -7.11
CA ILE A 119 -8.88 -6.73 -6.73
C ILE A 119 -8.63 -6.69 -5.24
N ASN A 120 -8.34 -7.84 -4.67
CA ASN A 120 -8.01 -7.97 -3.26
C ASN A 120 -6.86 -7.03 -2.88
N ALA A 121 -6.96 -6.36 -1.73
CA ALA A 121 -5.96 -5.39 -1.29
C ALA A 121 -4.58 -6.02 -1.10
N GLY A 122 -4.52 -7.26 -0.63
CA GLY A 122 -3.26 -7.99 -0.49
C GLY A 122 -2.61 -8.25 -1.85
N ALA A 123 -3.42 -8.61 -2.86
CA ALA A 123 -2.93 -8.79 -4.22
C ALA A 123 -2.47 -7.46 -4.83
N ALA A 124 -3.23 -6.40 -4.63
CA ALA A 124 -2.84 -5.06 -5.08
C ALA A 124 -1.52 -4.63 -4.46
N GLY A 125 -1.33 -4.92 -3.17
CA GLY A 125 -0.07 -4.63 -2.48
C GLY A 125 1.11 -5.34 -3.12
N ALA A 126 0.98 -6.63 -3.40
CA ALA A 126 2.03 -7.41 -4.03
C ALA A 126 2.36 -6.88 -5.43
N ILE A 127 1.35 -6.55 -6.23
CA ILE A 127 1.54 -6.03 -7.58
C ILE A 127 2.25 -4.67 -7.55
N ALA A 128 1.82 -3.76 -6.68
CA ALA A 128 2.42 -2.44 -6.58
C ALA A 128 3.87 -2.49 -6.09
N MET A 129 4.17 -3.32 -5.09
CA MET A 129 5.53 -3.50 -4.60
C MET A 129 6.43 -4.13 -5.66
N TYR A 130 5.90 -5.09 -6.41
CA TYR A 130 6.65 -5.71 -7.50
C TYR A 130 6.92 -4.71 -8.63
N ALA A 131 5.94 -3.87 -8.96
CA ALA A 131 6.12 -2.81 -9.97
C ALA A 131 7.25 -1.85 -9.57
N TRP A 132 7.29 -1.46 -8.29
CA TRP A 132 8.37 -0.63 -7.77
C TRP A 132 9.72 -1.37 -7.85
N ALA A 133 9.75 -2.63 -7.44
CA ALA A 133 10.97 -3.45 -7.46
C ALA A 133 11.54 -3.60 -8.87
N LEU A 134 10.69 -3.79 -9.87
CA LEU A 134 11.12 -3.89 -11.27
C LEU A 134 11.84 -2.62 -11.74
N GLN A 135 11.46 -1.47 -11.21
CA GLN A 135 12.05 -0.18 -11.60
C GLN A 135 13.35 0.13 -10.86
N HIS A 136 13.49 -0.33 -9.63
CA HIS A 136 14.52 0.19 -8.72
C HIS A 136 15.46 -0.86 -8.16
N VAL A 137 15.10 -2.14 -8.17
CA VAL A 137 15.95 -3.20 -7.64
C VAL A 137 16.68 -3.91 -8.78
N PRO A 138 18.02 -3.95 -8.76
CA PRO A 138 18.76 -4.70 -9.77
C PRO A 138 18.41 -6.18 -9.71
N THR A 139 18.20 -6.78 -10.87
CA THR A 139 18.04 -8.22 -10.95
C THR A 139 19.37 -8.90 -10.61
N LEU A 140 19.30 -9.87 -9.71
CA LEU A 140 20.42 -10.78 -9.49
C LEU A 140 20.45 -11.75 -10.66
N GLY A 141 21.27 -11.44 -11.62
CA GLY A 141 21.34 -12.21 -12.85
C GLY A 141 22.43 -13.23 -12.86
#